data_9d3d13c7a544984aab5551f69e74536d
#
_entry.id   9d3d13c7a544984aab5551f69e74536d
#
_cell.length_a   1.000
_cell.length_b   1.000
_cell.length_c   1.000
_cell.angle_alpha   90.00
_cell.angle_beta   90.00
_cell.angle_gamma   90.00
#
_symmetry.space_group_name_H-M   'P 1'
#
loop_
_entity.id
_entity.type
_entity.pdbx_description
1 polymer ?
#
loop_
_entity_poly.entity_id
_entity_poly.type
_entity_poly.pdbx_seq_one_letter_code
_entity_poly.pdbx_strand_id
1 'polypeptide(L)'
;MLFRSNPTFDANAVNTDYDEWLTYDSSDSVLLNRATQGLYPPGSTFKIITALAYIRQNQNDYYNYSYNCDGQAYISGGTTIACFDHTVHGYQDLRKAFANSNNKVAAFLSPAE
;
A
#
# COMPACT_ATOMS: atom_id res chain seq x y z
N MET A 1 2.21 16.82 -8.71
CA MET A 1 1.25 16.08 -7.88
C MET A 1 0.83 16.97 -6.72
N LEU A 2 -0.45 17.29 -6.60
CA LEU A 2 -0.96 18.10 -5.49
C LEU A 2 -1.41 17.14 -4.39
N PHE A 3 -0.75 17.19 -3.25
CA PHE A 3 -1.24 16.49 -2.06
C PHE A 3 -2.42 17.25 -1.47
N ARG A 4 -3.56 16.57 -1.33
CA ARG A 4 -4.71 17.10 -0.63
C ARG A 4 -5.05 16.18 0.54
N SER A 5 -5.32 16.79 1.68
CA SER A 5 -5.83 16.12 2.87
C SER A 5 -7.25 16.63 3.15
N ASN A 6 -8.17 15.74 3.43
CA ASN A 6 -9.53 16.05 3.85
C ASN A 6 -9.82 15.36 5.19
N PRO A 7 -10.63 15.97 6.05
CA PRO A 7 -11.11 17.36 6.01
C PRO A 7 -9.97 18.37 6.12
N THR A 8 -10.19 19.62 5.70
CA THR A 8 -9.24 20.74 5.82
C THR A 8 -9.89 21.88 6.58
N PHE A 9 -9.08 22.83 7.04
CA PHE A 9 -9.55 24.06 7.67
C PHE A 9 -8.98 25.29 6.98
N ASP A 10 -9.63 26.44 7.14
CA ASP A 10 -9.11 27.73 6.71
C ASP A 10 -8.14 28.27 7.79
N ALA A 11 -6.86 28.33 7.45
CA ALA A 11 -5.85 28.84 8.38
C ALA A 11 -6.11 30.27 8.86
N ASN A 12 -6.88 31.07 8.12
CA ASN A 12 -7.25 32.42 8.54
C ASN A 12 -8.34 32.45 9.63
N ALA A 13 -9.10 31.36 9.78
CA ALA A 13 -10.17 31.21 10.77
C ALA A 13 -9.67 30.61 12.11
N VAL A 14 -8.37 30.36 12.27
CA VAL A 14 -7.81 29.74 13.49
C VAL A 14 -8.21 30.49 14.76
N ASN A 15 -8.21 31.83 14.74
CA ASN A 15 -8.53 32.63 15.92
C ASN A 15 -10.01 32.62 16.32
N THR A 16 -10.90 32.20 15.41
CA THR A 16 -12.36 32.20 15.64
C THR A 16 -12.90 30.77 15.86
N ASP A 17 -12.39 29.79 15.14
CA ASP A 17 -13.00 28.48 15.03
C ASP A 17 -12.17 27.38 15.73
N TYR A 18 -11.04 27.73 16.34
CA TYR A 18 -10.12 26.72 16.94
C TYR A 18 -10.79 25.89 18.03
N ASP A 19 -11.55 26.51 18.90
CA ASP A 19 -12.23 25.81 20.01
C ASP A 19 -13.31 24.85 19.48
N GLU A 20 -13.99 25.21 18.40
CA GLU A 20 -14.94 24.31 17.73
C GLU A 20 -14.21 23.10 17.12
N TRP A 21 -13.06 23.33 16.43
CA TRP A 21 -12.30 22.24 15.80
C TRP A 21 -11.72 21.24 16.80
N LEU A 22 -11.48 21.66 18.06
CA LEU A 22 -11.06 20.76 19.12
C LEU A 22 -12.14 19.79 19.58
N THR A 23 -13.41 20.11 19.31
CA THR A 23 -14.55 19.26 19.70
C THR A 23 -14.85 18.15 18.69
N TYR A 24 -14.21 18.19 17.51
CA TYR A 24 -14.44 17.20 16.48
C TYR A 24 -13.89 15.82 16.86
N ASP A 25 -14.64 14.78 16.56
CA ASP A 25 -14.19 13.41 16.70
C ASP A 25 -12.90 13.15 15.89
N SER A 26 -12.15 12.13 16.29
CA SER A 26 -10.86 11.80 15.65
C SER A 26 -10.97 11.53 14.14
N SER A 27 -12.14 11.06 13.66
CA SER A 27 -12.43 10.86 12.25
C SER A 27 -12.59 12.17 11.47
N ASP A 28 -13.11 13.22 12.12
CA ASP A 28 -13.46 14.50 11.52
C ASP A 28 -12.49 15.62 11.88
N SER A 29 -11.49 15.34 12.74
CA SER A 29 -10.50 16.34 13.18
C SER A 29 -9.82 17.00 11.97
N VAL A 30 -10.09 18.28 11.80
CA VAL A 30 -9.50 19.11 10.74
C VAL A 30 -8.07 19.52 11.06
N LEU A 31 -7.69 19.53 12.36
CA LEU A 31 -6.36 19.90 12.83
C LEU A 31 -5.32 18.79 12.65
N LEU A 32 -5.77 17.54 12.44
CA LEU A 32 -4.87 16.42 12.20
C LEU A 32 -4.33 16.46 10.76
N ASN A 33 -3.04 16.66 10.59
CA ASN A 33 -2.41 16.45 9.29
C ASN A 33 -2.28 14.95 9.01
N ARG A 34 -3.23 14.40 8.28
CA ARG A 34 -3.31 12.95 7.99
C ARG A 34 -2.13 12.45 7.17
N ALA A 35 -1.52 13.30 6.37
CA ALA A 35 -0.38 12.91 5.54
C ALA A 35 0.91 12.71 6.34
N THR A 36 1.06 13.43 7.46
CA THR A 36 2.30 13.42 8.26
C THR A 36 2.13 12.84 9.66
N GLN A 37 0.92 12.85 10.21
CA GLN A 37 0.62 12.44 11.58
C GLN A 37 -0.35 11.26 11.67
N GLY A 38 -1.11 10.98 10.60
CA GLY A 38 -2.03 9.86 10.55
C GLY A 38 -1.29 8.53 10.44
N LEU A 39 -1.72 7.53 11.21
CA LEU A 39 -1.22 6.16 11.16
C LEU A 39 -2.23 5.30 10.41
N TYR A 40 -1.88 4.89 9.20
CA TYR A 40 -2.73 4.08 8.35
C TYR A 40 -2.01 2.83 7.88
N PRO A 41 -2.69 1.67 7.79
CA PRO A 41 -2.11 0.51 7.13
C PRO A 41 -1.88 0.83 5.64
N PRO A 42 -0.66 0.62 5.12
CA PRO A 42 -0.34 1.00 3.75
C PRO A 42 -1.08 0.17 2.69
N GLY A 43 -1.51 -1.05 3.04
CA GLY A 43 -2.17 -1.94 2.10
C GLY A 43 -1.34 -2.16 0.83
N SER A 44 -2.00 -2.23 -0.33
CA SER A 44 -1.35 -2.46 -1.63
C SER A 44 -0.34 -1.39 -2.04
N THR A 45 -0.32 -0.21 -1.41
CA THR A 45 0.71 0.80 -1.70
C THR A 45 2.10 0.35 -1.24
N PHE A 46 2.18 -0.53 -0.24
CA PHE A 46 3.45 -1.11 0.20
C PHE A 46 4.13 -1.98 -0.87
N LYS A 47 3.39 -2.50 -1.84
CA LYS A 47 3.94 -3.29 -2.96
C LYS A 47 4.93 -2.51 -3.81
N ILE A 48 4.85 -1.19 -3.83
CA ILE A 48 5.86 -0.32 -4.46
C ILE A 48 7.23 -0.55 -3.82
N ILE A 49 7.27 -0.55 -2.50
CA ILE A 49 8.52 -0.75 -1.73
C ILE A 49 9.05 -2.16 -1.96
N THR A 50 8.18 -3.17 -1.91
CA THR A 50 8.54 -4.56 -2.17
C THR A 50 9.13 -4.73 -3.57
N ALA A 51 8.48 -4.17 -4.61
CA ALA A 51 8.97 -4.24 -5.98
C ALA A 51 10.33 -3.53 -6.15
N LEU A 52 10.51 -2.35 -5.53
CA LEU A 52 11.78 -1.63 -5.56
C LEU A 52 12.90 -2.40 -4.85
N ALA A 53 12.60 -3.02 -3.71
CA ALA A 53 13.57 -3.86 -2.99
C ALA A 53 14.02 -5.05 -3.86
N TYR A 54 13.06 -5.74 -4.50
CA TYR A 54 13.36 -6.85 -5.41
C TYR A 54 14.22 -6.40 -6.60
N ILE A 55 13.86 -5.31 -7.28
CA ILE A 55 14.64 -4.77 -8.40
C ILE A 55 16.05 -4.41 -7.94
N ARG A 56 16.20 -3.81 -6.75
CA ARG A 56 17.51 -3.43 -6.20
C ARG A 56 18.40 -4.66 -5.93
N GLN A 57 17.83 -5.75 -5.46
CA GLN A 57 18.56 -6.99 -5.19
C GLN A 57 18.89 -7.77 -6.48
N ASN A 58 18.04 -7.65 -7.51
CA ASN A 58 18.12 -8.43 -8.75
C ASN A 58 18.32 -7.52 -9.97
N GLN A 59 19.20 -6.51 -9.90
CA GLN A 59 19.38 -5.49 -10.94
C GLN A 59 19.62 -6.03 -12.35
N ASN A 60 20.29 -7.18 -12.43
CA ASN A 60 20.65 -7.80 -13.71
C ASN A 60 19.62 -8.82 -14.22
N ASP A 61 18.61 -9.18 -13.42
CA ASP A 61 17.72 -10.31 -13.74
C ASP A 61 16.24 -10.05 -13.43
N TYR A 62 15.88 -8.90 -12.84
CA TYR A 62 14.49 -8.60 -12.45
C TYR A 62 13.49 -8.69 -13.61
N TYR A 63 13.92 -8.46 -14.85
CA TYR A 63 13.09 -8.52 -16.06
C TYR A 63 12.76 -9.95 -16.49
N ASN A 64 13.51 -10.95 -16.03
CA ASN A 64 13.25 -12.36 -16.28
C ASN A 64 12.26 -12.96 -15.25
N TYR A 65 11.82 -12.16 -14.27
CA TYR A 65 10.86 -12.63 -13.29
C TYR A 65 9.58 -13.12 -13.96
N SER A 66 9.18 -14.34 -13.66
CA SER A 66 7.93 -14.93 -14.11
C SER A 66 7.34 -15.80 -13.01
N TYR A 67 6.05 -15.65 -12.79
CA TYR A 67 5.33 -16.38 -11.77
C TYR A 67 3.92 -16.75 -12.25
N ASN A 68 3.46 -17.98 -11.97
CA ASN A 68 2.10 -18.40 -12.25
C ASN A 68 1.20 -18.20 -11.04
N CYS A 69 0.25 -17.28 -11.14
CA CYS A 69 -0.71 -16.96 -10.07
C CYS A 69 -2.00 -17.77 -10.24
N ASP A 70 -2.23 -18.72 -9.34
CA ASP A 70 -3.43 -19.56 -9.26
C ASP A 70 -4.46 -19.04 -8.21
N GLY A 71 -4.34 -17.76 -7.80
CA GLY A 71 -5.26 -17.08 -6.91
C GLY A 71 -4.88 -17.13 -5.42
N GLN A 72 -4.03 -18.05 -4.99
CA GLN A 72 -3.60 -18.17 -3.59
C GLN A 72 -2.16 -18.68 -3.47
N ALA A 73 -1.47 -18.32 -2.40
CA ALA A 73 -0.13 -18.79 -2.07
C ALA A 73 -0.06 -19.30 -0.63
N TYR A 74 0.65 -20.40 -0.44
CA TYR A 74 1.03 -20.88 0.88
C TYR A 74 2.38 -20.30 1.25
N ILE A 75 2.47 -19.69 2.42
CA ILE A 75 3.73 -19.18 2.98
C ILE A 75 4.21 -20.15 4.06
N SER A 76 5.52 -20.21 4.25
CA SER A 76 6.14 -20.94 5.34
C SER A 76 5.48 -20.57 6.68
N GLY A 77 5.08 -21.57 7.47
CA GLY A 77 4.31 -21.34 8.71
C GLY A 77 2.80 -21.56 8.61
N GLY A 78 2.29 -22.03 7.46
CA GLY A 78 0.88 -22.43 7.32
C GLY A 78 -0.09 -21.28 7.01
N THR A 79 0.45 -20.09 6.73
CA THR A 79 -0.38 -18.93 6.34
C THR A 79 -0.64 -18.93 4.85
N THR A 80 -1.89 -18.70 4.45
CA THR A 80 -2.30 -18.55 3.06
C THR A 80 -2.53 -17.09 2.72
N ILE A 81 -1.89 -16.60 1.66
CA ILE A 81 -2.18 -15.29 1.06
C ILE A 81 -2.98 -15.50 -0.21
N ALA A 82 -4.16 -14.88 -0.29
CA ALA A 82 -5.00 -14.88 -1.48
C ALA A 82 -4.89 -13.54 -2.22
N CYS A 83 -5.04 -13.60 -3.55
CA CYS A 83 -5.34 -12.41 -4.33
C CYS A 83 -6.76 -11.92 -4.01
N PHE A 84 -7.04 -10.65 -4.32
CA PHE A 84 -8.37 -10.09 -4.11
C PHE A 84 -9.42 -10.97 -4.82
N ASP A 85 -10.45 -11.35 -4.08
CA ASP A 85 -11.51 -12.24 -4.55
C ASP A 85 -11.01 -13.56 -5.16
N HIS A 86 -9.88 -14.10 -4.66
CA HIS A 86 -9.23 -15.32 -5.16
C HIS A 86 -8.96 -15.32 -6.68
N THR A 87 -8.83 -14.15 -7.29
CA THR A 87 -8.64 -13.99 -8.71
C THR A 87 -7.38 -14.72 -9.21
N VAL A 88 -7.54 -15.58 -10.19
CA VAL A 88 -6.45 -16.27 -10.88
C VAL A 88 -5.91 -15.37 -12.00
N HIS A 89 -4.64 -14.94 -11.90
CA HIS A 89 -4.03 -14.05 -12.89
C HIS A 89 -3.19 -14.78 -13.93
N GLY A 90 -2.95 -16.09 -13.77
CA GLY A 90 -2.08 -16.87 -14.64
C GLY A 90 -0.62 -16.42 -14.60
N TYR A 91 0.10 -16.56 -15.72
CA TYR A 91 1.50 -16.14 -15.82
C TYR A 91 1.66 -14.63 -15.78
N GLN A 92 2.44 -14.16 -14.83
CA GLN A 92 2.71 -12.76 -14.55
C GLN A 92 4.21 -12.50 -14.60
N ASP A 93 4.64 -11.55 -15.42
CA ASP A 93 5.93 -10.88 -15.23
C ASP A 93 5.82 -9.84 -14.08
N LEU A 94 6.92 -9.25 -13.68
CA LEU A 94 6.96 -8.28 -12.58
C LEU A 94 6.01 -7.09 -12.84
N ARG A 95 5.94 -6.59 -14.07
CA ARG A 95 5.10 -5.45 -14.46
C ARG A 95 3.61 -5.79 -14.37
N LYS A 96 3.21 -6.94 -14.91
CA LYS A 96 1.81 -7.41 -14.84
C LYS A 96 1.39 -7.69 -13.41
N ALA A 97 2.25 -8.32 -12.63
CA ALA A 97 2.00 -8.60 -11.23
C ALA A 97 1.77 -7.32 -10.42
N PHE A 98 2.54 -6.28 -10.69
CA PHE A 98 2.36 -4.98 -10.07
C PHE A 98 1.07 -4.29 -10.55
N ALA A 99 0.80 -4.28 -11.87
CA ALA A 99 -0.41 -3.69 -12.45
C ALA A 99 -1.70 -4.32 -11.93
N ASN A 100 -1.69 -5.65 -11.73
CA ASN A 100 -2.82 -6.42 -11.19
C ASN A 100 -2.86 -6.43 -9.66
N SER A 101 -1.96 -5.70 -9.01
CA SER A 101 -1.85 -5.70 -7.53
C SER A 101 -1.81 -7.11 -6.92
N ASN A 102 -1.05 -8.02 -7.54
CA ASN A 102 -1.01 -9.43 -7.19
C ASN A 102 -0.39 -9.63 -5.80
N ASN A 103 -1.18 -10.14 -4.85
CA ASN A 103 -0.74 -10.36 -3.46
C ASN A 103 0.27 -11.49 -3.36
N LYS A 104 0.08 -12.55 -4.14
CA LYS A 104 0.96 -13.71 -4.15
C LYS A 104 2.37 -13.33 -4.59
N VAL A 105 2.48 -12.59 -5.68
CA VAL A 105 3.79 -12.10 -6.16
C VAL A 105 4.45 -11.18 -5.14
N ALA A 106 3.69 -10.25 -4.55
CA ALA A 106 4.24 -9.35 -3.53
C ALA A 106 4.83 -10.10 -2.33
N ALA A 107 4.20 -11.20 -1.91
CA ALA A 107 4.70 -12.04 -0.83
C ALA A 107 6.02 -12.76 -1.19
N PHE A 108 6.16 -13.23 -2.44
CA PHE A 108 7.38 -13.91 -2.89
C PHE A 108 8.52 -12.95 -3.23
N LEU A 109 8.22 -11.68 -3.51
CA LEU A 109 9.25 -10.66 -3.72
C LEU A 109 9.83 -10.12 -2.41
N SER A 110 9.17 -10.37 -1.28
CA SER A 110 9.72 -10.01 0.03
C SER A 110 10.96 -10.86 0.30
N PRO A 111 12.07 -10.24 0.75
CA PRO A 111 13.23 -11.00 1.15
C PRO A 111 12.81 -11.99 2.25
N ALA A 112 13.23 -13.24 2.12
CA ALA A 112 13.14 -14.18 3.23
C ALA A 112 14.02 -13.66 4.37
N GLU A 113 13.45 -13.53 5.57
CA GLU A 113 14.22 -13.24 6.77
C GLU A 113 15.18 -14.40 7.09
#